data_42759071add02fd722306bcd41ef6215
#
_entry.id   42759071add02fd722306bcd41ef6215
#
_cell.length_a   1.000
_cell.length_b   1.000
_cell.length_c   1.000
_cell.angle_alpha   90.00
_cell.angle_beta   90.00
_cell.angle_gamma   90.00
#
_symmetry.space_group_name_H-M   'P 1'
#
loop_
_entity.id
_entity.type
_entity.pdbx_description
1 polymer ?
#
loop_
_entity_poly.entity_id
_entity_poly.type
_entity_poly.pdbx_seq_one_letter_code
_entity_poly.pdbx_strand_id
1 'polypeptide(L)'
;MSVELVKKNALTVIEEASNINTKYSFENLSKSLLEMQNTVKNFKINAPLIGLFSAGKSSILNKYLNIDLPVGIEAKTSVACEFVYDTYEYLEVVSDKNESSRKSIAELKDLTIENCSFVRMHLNSDKLMNLKDITIVDMPGLDSGYEQHNK
;
A
#
# COMPACT_ATOMS: atom_id res chain seq x y z
N MET A 1 11.25 17.40 7.28
CA MET A 1 10.84 16.58 8.47
C MET A 1 10.42 15.25 7.94
N SER A 2 11.03 14.14 8.38
CA SER A 2 10.70 12.79 7.87
C SER A 2 9.46 12.23 8.57
N VAL A 3 8.72 11.35 7.89
CA VAL A 3 7.57 10.61 8.48
C VAL A 3 8.00 9.85 9.72
N GLU A 4 9.17 9.23 9.67
CA GLU A 4 9.75 8.49 10.81
C GLU A 4 9.94 9.36 12.05
N LEU A 5 10.43 10.61 11.89
CA LEU A 5 10.58 11.53 13.00
C LEU A 5 9.23 11.93 13.62
N VAL A 6 8.23 12.17 12.77
CA VAL A 6 6.86 12.49 13.24
C VAL A 6 6.28 11.31 14.01
N LYS A 7 6.37 10.10 13.49
CA LYS A 7 5.93 8.88 14.19
C LYS A 7 6.62 8.72 15.53
N LYS A 8 7.95 8.85 15.55
CA LYS A 8 8.73 8.74 16.79
C LYS A 8 8.24 9.72 17.84
N ASN A 9 8.10 11.00 17.48
CA ASN A 9 7.63 12.03 18.42
C ASN A 9 6.21 11.73 18.92
N ALA A 10 5.30 11.34 18.04
CA ALA A 10 3.94 10.97 18.42
C ALA A 10 3.91 9.76 19.39
N LEU A 11 4.73 8.74 19.14
CA LEU A 11 4.83 7.58 20.02
C LEU A 11 5.40 7.95 21.39
N THR A 12 6.37 8.84 21.46
CA THR A 12 6.90 9.34 22.74
C THR A 12 5.80 10.02 23.57
N VAL A 13 4.99 10.89 22.95
CA VAL A 13 3.87 11.56 23.65
C VAL A 13 2.84 10.56 24.14
N ILE A 14 2.50 9.55 23.33
CA ILE A 14 1.56 8.48 23.72
C ILE A 14 2.11 7.68 24.90
N GLU A 15 3.40 7.39 24.92
CA GLU A 15 4.07 6.68 26.02
C GLU A 15 4.04 7.49 27.32
N GLU A 16 4.34 8.78 27.26
CA GLU A 16 4.23 9.68 28.40
C GLU A 16 2.81 9.75 28.95
N ALA A 17 1.81 9.86 28.08
CA ALA A 17 0.40 9.82 28.46
C ALA A 17 0.01 8.47 29.10
N SER A 18 0.54 7.36 28.62
CA SER A 18 0.32 6.03 29.20
C SER A 18 0.90 5.92 30.60
N ASN A 19 2.08 6.48 30.83
CA ASN A 19 2.71 6.51 32.16
C ASN A 19 1.88 7.35 33.15
N ILE A 20 1.34 8.47 32.72
CA ILE A 20 0.42 9.29 33.53
C ILE A 20 -0.85 8.50 33.83
N ASN A 21 -1.44 7.83 32.84
CA ASN A 21 -2.63 7.03 33.04
C ASN A 21 -2.41 5.88 34.02
N THR A 22 -1.25 5.23 33.99
CA THR A 22 -0.89 4.17 34.95
C THR A 22 -0.88 4.71 36.38
N LYS A 23 -0.44 5.97 36.57
CA LYS A 23 -0.38 6.62 37.90
C LYS A 23 -1.76 7.04 38.44
N TYR A 24 -2.66 7.49 37.56
CA TYR A 24 -3.94 8.11 37.97
C TYR A 24 -5.18 7.25 37.59
N SER A 25 -5.03 6.18 36.83
CA SER A 25 -6.07 5.18 36.49
C SER A 25 -7.34 5.79 35.88
N PHE A 26 -7.19 6.60 34.83
CA PHE A 26 -8.33 7.14 34.09
C PHE A 26 -9.05 6.03 33.31
N GLU A 27 -10.36 5.89 33.54
CA GLU A 27 -11.18 4.96 32.79
C GLU A 27 -11.14 5.24 31.28
N ASN A 28 -11.14 4.17 30.48
CA ASN A 28 -11.14 4.20 29.00
C ASN A 28 -9.90 4.85 28.32
N LEU A 29 -9.01 5.53 29.04
CA LEU A 29 -7.85 6.17 28.43
C LEU A 29 -6.83 5.14 27.92
N SER A 30 -6.65 4.03 28.62
CA SER A 30 -5.75 2.95 28.21
C SER A 30 -6.09 2.38 26.83
N LYS A 31 -7.37 2.16 26.55
CA LYS A 31 -7.83 1.66 25.25
C LYS A 31 -7.56 2.68 24.15
N SER A 32 -7.92 3.93 24.38
CA SER A 32 -7.70 5.01 23.40
C SER A 32 -6.21 5.23 23.09
N LEU A 33 -5.35 5.17 24.08
CA LEU A 33 -3.90 5.28 23.89
C LEU A 33 -3.33 4.11 23.08
N LEU A 34 -3.82 2.88 23.31
CA LEU A 34 -3.43 1.71 22.53
C LEU A 34 -3.89 1.82 21.06
N GLU A 35 -5.11 2.29 20.82
CA GLU A 35 -5.64 2.53 19.48
C GLU A 35 -4.82 3.61 18.76
N MET A 36 -4.50 4.72 19.41
CA MET A 36 -3.62 5.77 18.89
C MET A 36 -2.22 5.22 18.56
N GLN A 37 -1.63 4.44 19.46
CA GLN A 37 -0.32 3.83 19.25
C GLN A 37 -0.31 2.94 18.01
N ASN A 38 -1.33 2.09 17.85
CA ASN A 38 -1.47 1.23 16.69
C ASN A 38 -1.67 2.03 15.39
N THR A 39 -2.47 3.08 15.44
CA THR A 39 -2.69 3.99 14.30
C THR A 39 -1.38 4.65 13.87
N VAL A 40 -0.60 5.19 14.81
CA VAL A 40 0.69 5.83 14.50
C VAL A 40 1.71 4.83 13.97
N LYS A 41 1.82 3.64 14.58
CA LYS A 41 2.75 2.60 14.13
C LYS A 41 2.44 2.13 12.69
N ASN A 42 1.17 1.95 12.38
CA ASN A 42 0.72 1.44 11.09
C ASN A 42 0.46 2.53 10.04
N PHE A 43 0.66 3.81 10.41
CA PHE A 43 0.45 4.91 9.47
C PHE A 43 1.38 4.79 8.26
N LYS A 44 0.79 4.88 7.07
CA LYS A 44 1.51 4.94 5.79
C LYS A 44 0.93 6.04 4.92
N ILE A 45 1.78 6.61 4.08
CA ILE A 45 1.37 7.58 3.06
C ILE A 45 1.16 6.82 1.75
N ASN A 46 -0.01 6.93 1.16
CA ASN A 46 -0.23 6.43 -0.19
C ASN A 46 0.21 7.47 -1.21
N ALA A 47 1.10 7.09 -2.12
CA ALA A 47 1.61 7.91 -3.22
C ALA A 47 1.08 7.36 -4.56
N PRO A 48 -0.11 7.81 -5.01
CA PRO A 48 -0.69 7.33 -6.25
C PRO A 48 0.01 7.92 -7.47
N LEU A 49 0.28 7.08 -8.47
CA LEU A 49 0.69 7.46 -9.81
C LEU A 49 -0.56 7.62 -10.68
N ILE A 50 -0.86 8.84 -11.04
CA ILE A 50 -2.03 9.21 -11.82
C ILE A 50 -1.59 9.66 -13.20
N GLY A 51 -2.31 9.20 -14.24
CA GLY A 51 -2.05 9.61 -15.61
C GLY A 51 -2.94 8.87 -16.60
N LEU A 52 -2.91 9.31 -17.85
CA LEU A 52 -3.62 8.67 -18.94
C LEU A 52 -3.14 7.23 -19.17
N PHE A 53 -3.96 6.44 -19.83
CA PHE A 53 -3.57 5.12 -20.32
C PHE A 53 -2.31 5.25 -21.20
N SER A 54 -1.40 4.31 -21.11
CA SER A 54 -0.11 4.31 -21.83
C SER A 54 0.80 5.52 -21.61
N ALA A 55 0.58 6.34 -20.57
CA ALA A 55 1.45 7.46 -20.22
C ALA A 55 2.82 7.05 -19.66
N GLY A 56 3.10 5.75 -19.55
CA GLY A 56 4.39 5.22 -19.09
C GLY A 56 4.52 5.11 -17.58
N LYS A 57 3.43 5.14 -16.80
CA LYS A 57 3.44 5.01 -15.32
C LYS A 57 4.18 3.76 -14.87
N SER A 58 3.77 2.58 -15.31
CA SER A 58 4.40 1.30 -14.96
C SER A 58 5.82 1.19 -15.50
N SER A 59 6.13 1.81 -16.64
CA SER A 59 7.51 1.87 -17.16
C SER A 59 8.44 2.66 -16.23
N ILE A 60 7.94 3.77 -15.67
CA ILE A 60 8.68 4.56 -14.66
C ILE A 60 8.89 3.73 -13.41
N LEU A 61 7.85 3.03 -12.92
CA LEU A 61 7.94 2.16 -11.75
C LEU A 61 8.92 1.02 -11.96
N ASN A 62 8.84 0.32 -13.09
CA ASN A 62 9.77 -0.76 -13.43
C ASN A 62 11.21 -0.28 -13.39
N LYS A 63 11.48 0.88 -14.00
CA LYS A 63 12.81 1.47 -14.01
C LYS A 63 13.25 1.93 -12.61
N TYR A 64 12.35 2.54 -11.84
CA TYR A 64 12.66 3.05 -10.51
C TYR A 64 12.92 1.90 -9.52
N LEU A 65 12.05 0.89 -9.50
CA LEU A 65 12.14 -0.24 -8.59
C LEU A 65 13.13 -1.30 -9.06
N ASN A 66 13.60 -1.21 -10.31
CA ASN A 66 14.44 -2.22 -10.99
C ASN A 66 13.77 -3.59 -11.02
N ILE A 67 12.49 -3.62 -11.38
CA ILE A 67 11.68 -4.83 -11.52
C ILE A 67 11.18 -4.92 -12.96
N ASP A 68 10.86 -6.14 -13.37
CA ASP A 68 10.29 -6.41 -14.70
C ASP A 68 8.81 -6.78 -14.56
N LEU A 69 8.00 -5.79 -14.20
CA LEU A 69 6.55 -5.98 -14.22
C LEU A 69 6.11 -6.17 -15.67
N PRO A 70 5.24 -7.14 -15.95
CA PRO A 70 4.67 -7.29 -17.27
C PRO A 70 4.00 -5.98 -17.71
N VAL A 71 4.57 -5.33 -18.71
CA VAL A 71 3.99 -4.13 -19.32
C VAL A 71 2.63 -4.53 -19.89
N GLY A 72 1.56 -3.85 -19.50
CA GLY A 72 0.20 -4.19 -19.94
C GLY A 72 -0.66 -4.85 -18.86
N ILE A 73 -0.18 -4.98 -17.61
CA ILE A 73 -1.06 -5.28 -16.47
C ILE A 73 -2.18 -4.23 -16.41
N GLU A 74 -1.87 -2.96 -16.69
CA GLU A 74 -2.84 -1.86 -16.78
C GLU A 74 -4.00 -2.14 -17.75
N ALA A 75 -3.75 -2.83 -18.85
CA ALA A 75 -4.79 -3.17 -19.82
C ALA A 75 -5.67 -4.34 -19.37
N LYS A 76 -5.15 -5.19 -18.46
CA LYS A 76 -5.88 -6.33 -17.91
C LYS A 76 -6.44 -6.03 -16.50
N THR A 77 -5.82 -5.08 -15.77
CA THR A 77 -6.18 -4.79 -14.40
C THR A 77 -6.87 -3.42 -14.32
N SER A 78 -8.20 -3.44 -14.28
CA SER A 78 -8.98 -2.24 -13.89
C SER A 78 -8.82 -1.92 -12.40
N VAL A 79 -7.79 -2.46 -11.72
CA VAL A 79 -7.58 -2.35 -10.28
C VAL A 79 -6.24 -1.72 -9.95
N ALA A 80 -6.19 -1.04 -8.82
CA ALA A 80 -4.95 -0.44 -8.32
C ALA A 80 -3.93 -1.51 -7.91
N CYS A 81 -2.65 -1.23 -8.16
CA CYS A 81 -1.54 -2.07 -7.73
C CYS A 81 -0.67 -1.31 -6.73
N GLU A 82 -0.61 -1.80 -5.50
CA GLU A 82 0.22 -1.24 -4.43
C GLU A 82 1.58 -1.91 -4.40
N PHE A 83 2.64 -1.14 -4.16
CA PHE A 83 4.01 -1.62 -4.02
C PHE A 83 4.50 -1.33 -2.61
N VAL A 84 4.87 -2.37 -1.89
CA VAL A 84 5.34 -2.28 -0.50
C VAL A 84 6.63 -3.08 -0.32
N TYR A 85 7.47 -2.63 0.61
CA TYR A 85 8.65 -3.40 1.01
C TYR A 85 8.25 -4.61 1.85
N ASP A 86 8.85 -5.74 1.51
CA ASP A 86 8.84 -6.95 2.35
C ASP A 86 10.16 -7.71 2.15
N THR A 87 10.55 -8.55 3.11
CA THR A 87 11.71 -9.44 2.99
C THR A 87 11.45 -10.63 2.06
N TYR A 88 10.18 -11.00 1.89
CA TYR A 88 9.74 -12.06 0.97
C TYR A 88 8.92 -11.44 -0.16
N GLU A 89 9.16 -11.96 -1.38
CA GLU A 89 8.45 -11.50 -2.55
C GLU A 89 7.20 -12.34 -2.81
N TYR A 90 6.05 -11.71 -2.81
CA TYR A 90 4.77 -12.34 -3.11
C TYR A 90 3.73 -11.31 -3.55
N LEU A 91 2.66 -11.83 -4.12
CA LEU A 91 1.49 -11.06 -4.52
C LEU A 91 0.37 -11.30 -3.51
N GLU A 92 -0.21 -10.24 -2.98
CA GLU A 92 -1.43 -10.28 -2.20
C GLU A 92 -2.57 -9.74 -3.06
N VAL A 93 -3.58 -10.59 -3.27
CA VAL A 93 -4.80 -10.23 -4.02
C VAL A 93 -5.91 -10.02 -3.00
N VAL A 94 -6.49 -8.83 -2.98
CA VAL A 94 -7.57 -8.47 -2.05
C VAL A 94 -8.87 -8.37 -2.82
N SER A 95 -9.85 -9.18 -2.40
CA SER A 95 -11.19 -9.21 -3.01
C SER A 95 -12.06 -8.04 -2.54
N ASP A 96 -13.18 -7.81 -3.23
CA ASP A 96 -14.21 -6.84 -2.86
C ASP A 96 -14.83 -7.12 -1.47
N LYS A 97 -14.68 -8.35 -0.98
CA LYS A 97 -15.11 -8.76 0.37
C LYS A 97 -14.03 -8.57 1.44
N ASN A 98 -12.89 -7.93 1.11
CA ASN A 98 -11.70 -7.79 1.96
C ASN A 98 -11.05 -9.14 2.37
N GLU A 99 -11.26 -10.17 1.59
CA GLU A 99 -10.52 -11.43 1.75
C GLU A 99 -9.21 -11.31 0.99
N SER A 100 -8.09 -11.69 1.63
CA SER A 100 -6.79 -11.67 0.99
C SER A 100 -6.30 -13.09 0.68
N SER A 101 -5.65 -13.26 -0.46
CA SER A 101 -4.97 -14.49 -0.86
C SER A 101 -3.55 -14.18 -1.32
N ARG A 102 -2.60 -15.06 -0.96
CA ARG A 102 -1.21 -14.93 -1.39
C ARG A 102 -0.95 -15.78 -2.62
N LYS A 103 -0.23 -15.20 -3.59
CA LYS A 103 0.17 -15.85 -4.83
C LYS A 103 1.65 -15.56 -5.13
N SER A 104 2.23 -16.32 -6.04
CA SER A 104 3.54 -16.01 -6.59
C SER A 104 3.45 -14.78 -7.52
N ILE A 105 4.51 -13.96 -7.55
CA ILE A 105 4.59 -12.84 -8.51
C ILE A 105 4.49 -13.33 -9.96
N ALA A 106 4.99 -14.53 -10.26
CA ALA A 106 4.88 -15.14 -11.59
C ALA A 106 3.42 -15.34 -12.04
N GLU A 107 2.50 -15.57 -11.10
CA GLU A 107 1.07 -15.76 -11.39
C GLU A 107 0.35 -14.46 -11.77
N LEU A 108 1.01 -13.31 -11.63
CA LEU A 108 0.44 -12.01 -11.99
C LEU A 108 0.00 -11.95 -13.46
N LYS A 109 0.71 -12.66 -14.35
CA LYS A 109 0.39 -12.72 -15.80
C LYS A 109 -0.94 -13.42 -16.10
N ASP A 110 -1.29 -14.38 -15.24
CA ASP A 110 -2.47 -15.24 -15.41
C ASP A 110 -3.61 -14.85 -14.45
N LEU A 111 -3.44 -13.72 -13.73
CA LEU A 111 -4.41 -13.27 -12.75
C LEU A 111 -5.72 -12.86 -13.43
N THR A 112 -6.78 -13.58 -13.13
CA THR A 112 -8.15 -13.16 -13.48
C THR A 112 -8.64 -12.23 -12.36
N ILE A 113 -8.97 -10.98 -12.71
CA ILE A 113 -9.21 -9.90 -11.71
C ILE A 113 -10.72 -9.71 -11.46
N GLU A 114 -11.51 -10.72 -11.72
CA GLU A 114 -12.91 -10.68 -11.34
C GLU A 114 -13.05 -10.63 -9.81
N ASN A 115 -13.76 -9.63 -9.31
CA ASN A 115 -14.01 -9.40 -7.88
C ASN A 115 -12.75 -9.06 -7.04
N CYS A 116 -11.76 -8.39 -7.63
CA CYS A 116 -10.57 -7.92 -6.96
C CYS A 116 -10.63 -6.41 -6.74
N SER A 117 -10.49 -5.95 -5.50
CA SER A 117 -10.44 -4.52 -5.17
C SER A 117 -9.09 -3.89 -5.47
N PHE A 118 -8.02 -4.58 -5.11
CA PHE A 118 -6.65 -4.17 -5.41
C PHE A 118 -5.68 -5.36 -5.29
N VAL A 119 -4.51 -5.15 -5.82
CA VAL A 119 -3.38 -6.08 -5.75
C VAL A 119 -2.24 -5.39 -5.01
N ARG A 120 -1.60 -6.08 -4.07
CA ARG A 120 -0.42 -5.57 -3.39
C ARG A 120 0.79 -6.45 -3.70
N MET A 121 1.84 -5.84 -4.22
CA MET A 121 3.11 -6.50 -4.49
C MET A 121 4.06 -6.26 -3.33
N HIS A 122 4.44 -7.34 -2.66
CA HIS A 122 5.48 -7.34 -1.64
C HIS A 122 6.81 -7.65 -2.33
N LEU A 123 7.76 -6.73 -2.23
CA LEU A 123 9.03 -6.79 -2.96
C LEU A 123 10.20 -6.54 -2.03
N ASN A 124 11.25 -7.33 -2.19
CA ASN A 124 12.53 -7.11 -1.50
C ASN A 124 13.40 -6.15 -2.31
N SER A 125 13.09 -4.87 -2.25
CA SER A 125 13.76 -3.81 -2.99
C SER A 125 14.32 -2.75 -2.04
N ASP A 126 15.60 -2.43 -2.16
CA ASP A 126 16.25 -1.35 -1.39
C ASP A 126 15.54 -0.01 -1.57
N LYS A 127 14.97 0.23 -2.75
CA LYS A 127 14.20 1.44 -3.03
C LYS A 127 12.93 1.52 -2.17
N LEU A 128 12.19 0.41 -2.09
CA LEU A 128 10.99 0.33 -1.24
C LEU A 128 11.35 0.29 0.24
N MET A 129 12.46 -0.33 0.63
CA MET A 129 12.93 -0.32 2.01
C MET A 129 13.18 1.10 2.50
N ASN A 130 13.74 1.97 1.66
CA ASN A 130 13.92 3.40 1.96
C ASN A 130 12.58 4.18 2.01
N LEU A 131 11.51 3.61 1.47
CA LEU A 131 10.15 4.15 1.43
C LEU A 131 9.17 3.35 2.32
N LYS A 132 9.66 2.72 3.40
CA LYS A 132 8.86 1.80 4.24
C LYS A 132 7.54 2.40 4.78
N ASP A 133 7.48 3.72 4.92
CA ASP A 133 6.28 4.47 5.36
C ASP A 133 5.45 5.02 4.19
N ILE A 134 5.83 4.70 2.95
CA ILE A 134 5.16 5.14 1.72
C ILE A 134 4.78 3.90 0.92
N THR A 135 3.51 3.80 0.58
CA THR A 135 3.00 2.82 -0.38
C THR A 135 2.88 3.50 -1.74
N ILE A 136 3.64 3.03 -2.72
CA ILE A 136 3.46 3.50 -4.10
C ILE A 136 2.24 2.77 -4.66
N VAL A 137 1.33 3.51 -5.30
CA VAL A 137 0.10 2.95 -5.86
C VAL A 137 0.05 3.25 -7.36
N ASP A 138 0.14 2.23 -8.19
CA ASP A 138 -0.12 2.37 -9.63
C ASP A 138 -1.63 2.33 -9.86
N MET A 139 -2.16 3.45 -10.32
CA MET A 139 -3.60 3.61 -10.56
C MET A 139 -3.95 3.25 -11.99
N PRO A 140 -5.12 2.63 -12.25
CA PRO A 140 -5.62 2.46 -13.60
C PRO A 140 -5.62 3.78 -14.37
N GLY A 141 -5.36 3.73 -15.67
CA GLY A 141 -5.41 4.93 -16.51
C GLY A 141 -6.80 5.58 -16.48
N LEU A 142 -6.85 6.91 -16.44
CA LEU A 142 -8.10 7.67 -16.34
C LEU A 142 -9.09 7.40 -17.48
N ASP A 143 -8.59 6.92 -18.63
CA ASP A 143 -9.41 6.62 -19.82
C ASP A 143 -9.75 5.12 -19.96
N SER A 144 -9.31 4.27 -19.04
CA SER A 144 -9.54 2.81 -19.13
C SER A 144 -11.01 2.40 -18.94
N GLY A 145 -11.87 3.30 -18.48
CA GLY A 145 -13.31 3.08 -18.26
C GLY A 145 -14.24 3.51 -19.39
N TYR A 146 -13.75 4.31 -20.34
CA TYR A 146 -14.64 4.88 -21.37
C TYR A 146 -15.01 3.91 -22.51
N GLU A 147 -14.25 2.85 -22.74
CA GLU A 147 -14.55 1.88 -23.81
C GLU A 147 -15.61 0.84 -23.44
N GLN A 148 -15.95 0.69 -22.16
CA GLN A 148 -16.93 -0.35 -21.74
C GLN A 148 -18.38 0.13 -21.73
N HIS A 149 -18.67 1.42 -21.87
CA HIS A 149 -20.04 1.96 -21.85
C HIS A 149 -20.64 2.30 -23.23
N ASN A 150 -19.93 2.03 -24.32
CA ASN A 150 -20.39 2.31 -25.69
C ASN A 150 -20.58 1.06 -26.55
N LYS A 151 -21.00 -0.06 -25.95
CA LYS A 151 -21.51 -1.21 -26.73
C LYS A 151 -22.87 -1.63 -26.23
#